data_f8875d36582b3d39bd5c9ebd5c58b5a9
#
_entry.id   f8875d36582b3d39bd5c9ebd5c58b5a9
#
_cell.length_a   1.000
_cell.length_b   1.000
_cell.length_c   1.000
_cell.angle_alpha   90.00
_cell.angle_beta   90.00
_cell.angle_gamma   90.00
#
_symmetry.space_group_name_H-M   'P 1'
#
loop_
_entity.id
_entity.type
_entity.pdbx_description
1 polymer ?
#
loop_
_entity_poly.entity_id
_entity_poly.type
_entity_poly.pdbx_seq_one_letter_code
_entity_poly.pdbx_strand_id
1 'polypeptide(L)'
;QRSLVGSEMCIRDSPETAYRVAVQDSYPSWGWWVRNGSTTLLENWRLDAERDISDNHMMFGEIGAWFYKGLGGIYPDECEPGFRHIRLTPYFPASLSSFSASHTSPYGQIMSSWTSKGRLVNYTVSIPANSRATLTIPDGFIVKGHEGTIELPSGVHRIEMRRIKN
;
A
#
# COMPACT_ATOMS: atom_id res chain seq x y z
N GLN A 1 23.29 -7.58 -0.18
CA GLN A 1 23.07 -6.16 -0.54
C GLN A 1 22.37 -5.97 -1.89
N ARG A 2 22.51 -6.87 -2.86
CA ARG A 2 21.84 -6.75 -4.18
C ARG A 2 20.34 -7.01 -4.16
N SER A 3 19.80 -7.74 -3.19
CA SER A 3 18.36 -8.07 -3.14
C SER A 3 17.49 -6.94 -2.61
N LEU A 4 17.98 -6.12 -1.69
CA LEU A 4 17.23 -4.99 -1.12
C LEU A 4 17.02 -3.86 -2.13
N VAL A 5 18.06 -3.48 -2.86
CA VAL A 5 17.96 -2.44 -3.91
C VAL A 5 17.05 -2.88 -5.06
N GLY A 6 17.07 -4.18 -5.41
CA GLY A 6 16.18 -4.73 -6.43
C GLY A 6 14.71 -4.76 -6.01
N SER A 7 14.41 -5.06 -4.74
CA SER A 7 13.04 -5.07 -4.23
C SER A 7 12.42 -3.68 -4.13
N GLU A 8 13.19 -2.66 -3.70
CA GLU A 8 12.71 -1.28 -3.67
C GLU A 8 12.38 -0.72 -5.06
N MET A 9 13.19 -0.98 -6.07
CA MET A 9 12.92 -0.59 -7.45
C MET A 9 11.68 -1.30 -8.00
N CYS A 10 11.57 -2.63 -7.84
CA CYS A 10 10.40 -3.38 -8.30
C CYS A 10 9.11 -2.95 -7.59
N ILE A 11 9.19 -2.63 -6.31
CA ILE A 11 8.06 -2.14 -5.50
C ILE A 11 7.56 -0.79 -5.99
N ARG A 12 8.45 0.10 -6.46
CA ARG A 12 8.09 1.42 -6.99
C ARG A 12 7.55 1.34 -8.43
N ASP A 13 8.16 0.51 -9.26
CA ASP A 13 7.89 0.50 -10.70
C ASP A 13 6.73 -0.42 -11.10
N SER A 14 6.38 -1.41 -10.27
CA SER A 14 5.28 -2.33 -10.54
C SER A 14 4.54 -2.75 -9.27
N PRO A 15 3.48 -2.04 -8.88
CA PRO A 15 2.64 -2.40 -7.72
C PRO A 15 2.06 -3.81 -7.80
N GLU A 16 1.75 -4.31 -9.00
CA GLU A 16 1.29 -5.70 -9.20
C GLU A 16 2.39 -6.71 -8.86
N THR A 17 3.63 -6.46 -9.28
CA THR A 17 4.78 -7.31 -8.94
C THR A 17 5.02 -7.31 -7.44
N ALA A 18 4.98 -6.13 -6.80
CA ALA A 18 5.12 -6.00 -5.36
C ALA A 18 4.04 -6.77 -4.60
N TYR A 19 2.78 -6.69 -5.05
CA TYR A 19 1.68 -7.45 -4.46
C TYR A 19 1.89 -8.95 -4.62
N ARG A 20 2.27 -9.42 -5.81
CA ARG A 20 2.54 -10.85 -6.05
C ARG A 20 3.66 -11.39 -5.16
N VAL A 21 4.73 -10.62 -4.98
CA VAL A 21 5.84 -10.99 -4.08
C VAL A 21 5.37 -11.03 -2.63
N ALA A 22 4.56 -10.05 -2.21
CA ALA A 22 4.06 -9.96 -0.85
C ALA A 22 3.14 -11.14 -0.46
N VAL A 23 2.32 -11.63 -1.40
CA VAL A 23 1.35 -12.72 -1.14
C VAL A 23 1.89 -14.11 -1.52
N GLN A 24 3.08 -14.21 -2.10
CA GLN A 24 3.71 -15.48 -2.42
C GLN A 24 3.95 -16.29 -1.13
N ASP A 25 3.64 -17.56 -1.14
CA ASP A 25 3.78 -18.49 0.01
C ASP A 25 4.82 -19.59 -0.18
N SER A 26 5.49 -19.62 -1.33
CA SER A 26 6.63 -20.49 -1.60
C SER A 26 7.96 -19.82 -1.15
N TYR A 27 8.95 -20.65 -0.82
CA TYR A 27 10.31 -20.18 -0.50
C TYR A 27 10.97 -19.49 -1.70
N PRO A 28 11.69 -18.36 -1.50
CA PRO A 28 11.76 -17.51 -0.31
C PRO A 28 10.69 -16.41 -0.35
N SER A 29 9.94 -16.19 0.74
CA SER A 29 8.93 -15.13 0.82
C SER A 29 8.44 -14.90 2.26
N TRP A 30 7.76 -13.76 2.49
CA TRP A 30 7.08 -13.47 3.76
C TRP A 30 5.96 -14.49 4.03
N GLY A 31 5.21 -14.89 3.02
CA GLY A 31 4.17 -15.92 3.13
C GLY A 31 4.73 -17.28 3.51
N TRP A 32 5.94 -17.62 3.04
CA TRP A 32 6.65 -18.80 3.48
C TRP A 32 6.92 -18.79 4.99
N TRP A 33 7.39 -17.67 5.55
CA TRP A 33 7.59 -17.55 6.98
C TRP A 33 6.28 -17.74 7.76
N VAL A 34 5.22 -17.03 7.35
CA VAL A 34 3.89 -17.14 7.99
C VAL A 34 3.38 -18.58 7.94
N ARG A 35 3.49 -19.24 6.80
CA ARG A 35 3.07 -20.63 6.60
C ARG A 35 3.81 -21.62 7.50
N ASN A 36 5.06 -21.32 7.84
CA ASN A 36 5.90 -22.12 8.72
C ASN A 36 5.89 -21.66 10.18
N GLY A 37 4.95 -20.78 10.56
CA GLY A 37 4.71 -20.40 11.94
C GLY A 37 5.52 -19.23 12.46
N SER A 38 6.25 -18.51 11.60
CA SER A 38 6.94 -17.30 12.02
C SER A 38 5.94 -16.19 12.36
N THR A 39 6.15 -15.54 13.48
CA THR A 39 5.30 -14.44 13.99
C THR A 39 5.99 -13.08 13.90
N THR A 40 7.23 -13.06 13.46
CA THR A 40 8.09 -11.88 13.33
C THR A 40 8.80 -11.88 11.98
N LEU A 41 9.47 -10.79 11.65
CA LEU A 41 10.36 -10.72 10.49
C LEU A 41 11.70 -11.33 10.85
N LEU A 42 12.10 -12.35 10.11
CA LEU A 42 13.36 -13.03 10.31
C LEU A 42 14.49 -12.30 9.56
N GLU A 43 15.73 -12.54 10.00
CA GLU A 43 16.92 -12.04 9.31
C GLU A 43 17.29 -12.86 8.07
N ASN A 44 16.89 -14.13 8.05
CA ASN A 44 17.18 -15.06 6.96
C ASN A 44 15.89 -15.68 6.41
N TRP A 45 15.83 -15.91 5.10
CA TRP A 45 14.71 -16.63 4.50
C TRP A 45 14.60 -18.07 4.97
N ARG A 46 15.72 -18.70 5.28
CA ARG A 46 15.78 -20.07 5.81
C ARG A 46 15.43 -20.08 7.29
N LEU A 47 14.54 -21.01 7.68
CA LEU A 47 14.17 -21.21 9.08
C LEU A 47 15.20 -22.03 9.86
N ASP A 48 16.08 -22.74 9.17
CA ASP A 48 17.16 -23.58 9.69
C ASP A 48 18.55 -22.97 9.45
N ALA A 49 18.61 -21.64 9.36
CA ALA A 49 19.88 -20.96 9.14
C ALA A 49 20.81 -21.09 10.38
N GLU A 50 22.09 -21.33 10.15
CA GLU A 50 23.12 -21.40 11.19
C GLU A 50 23.79 -20.05 11.47
N ARG A 51 23.55 -19.07 10.59
CA ARG A 51 24.07 -17.68 10.68
C ARG A 51 22.95 -16.73 10.30
N ASP A 52 23.06 -15.50 10.77
CA ASP A 52 22.04 -14.46 10.55
C ASP A 52 20.67 -15.00 11.01
N ILE A 53 20.59 -15.39 12.28
CA ILE A 53 19.50 -16.16 12.89
C ILE A 53 18.58 -15.32 13.79
N SER A 54 18.60 -13.99 13.66
CA SER A 54 17.69 -13.17 14.44
C SER A 54 16.23 -13.43 14.00
N ASP A 55 15.40 -13.80 14.96
CA ASP A 55 13.97 -13.99 14.77
C ASP A 55 13.17 -12.68 14.87
N ASN A 56 13.84 -11.55 15.00
CA ASN A 56 13.21 -10.23 15.00
C ASN A 56 14.15 -9.20 14.37
N HIS A 57 14.16 -9.13 13.06
CA HIS A 57 15.06 -8.26 12.30
C HIS A 57 14.30 -7.38 11.31
N MET A 58 14.66 -6.09 11.23
CA MET A 58 13.96 -5.12 10.39
C MET A 58 14.28 -5.20 8.89
N MET A 59 15.26 -5.98 8.47
CA MET A 59 15.81 -5.97 7.10
C MET A 59 14.77 -6.14 6.00
N PHE A 60 13.75 -6.97 6.24
CA PHE A 60 12.66 -7.22 5.31
C PHE A 60 11.36 -6.46 5.66
N GLY A 61 11.46 -5.44 6.53
CA GLY A 61 10.30 -4.70 7.06
C GLY A 61 9.65 -3.72 6.09
N GLU A 62 10.31 -3.38 4.98
CA GLU A 62 9.78 -2.47 3.96
C GLU A 62 8.42 -2.90 3.40
N ILE A 63 8.10 -4.19 3.43
CA ILE A 63 6.79 -4.70 3.01
C ILE A 63 5.65 -4.09 3.83
N GLY A 64 5.87 -3.81 5.12
CA GLY A 64 4.91 -3.13 5.97
C GLY A 64 4.62 -1.71 5.48
N ALA A 65 5.66 -0.94 5.18
CA ALA A 65 5.51 0.40 4.63
C ALA A 65 4.83 0.38 3.25
N TRP A 66 5.10 -0.65 2.43
CA TRP A 66 4.48 -0.80 1.14
C TRP A 66 2.96 -1.05 1.23
N PHE A 67 2.47 -1.76 2.21
CA PHE A 67 1.01 -1.91 2.39
C PHE A 67 0.32 -0.57 2.58
N TYR A 68 0.90 0.33 3.37
CA TYR A 68 0.35 1.68 3.56
C TYR A 68 0.47 2.54 2.30
N LYS A 69 1.64 2.56 1.67
CA LYS A 69 1.93 3.36 0.48
C LYS A 69 1.29 2.76 -0.78
N GLY A 70 1.51 1.47 -1.04
CA GLY A 70 1.03 0.81 -2.25
C GLY A 70 -0.49 0.58 -2.21
N LEU A 71 -0.98 -0.30 -1.33
CA LEU A 71 -2.40 -0.65 -1.29
C LEU A 71 -3.27 0.48 -0.71
N GLY A 72 -2.80 1.14 0.34
CA GLY A 72 -3.48 2.28 0.95
C GLY A 72 -3.32 3.58 0.17
N GLY A 73 -2.23 3.72 -0.57
CA GLY A 73 -1.92 4.92 -1.33
C GLY A 73 -1.59 6.14 -0.48
N ILE A 74 -1.22 5.98 0.79
CA ILE A 74 -1.02 7.10 1.72
C ILE A 74 0.43 7.58 1.66
N TYR A 75 0.65 8.77 1.09
CA TYR A 75 1.97 9.42 1.02
C TYR A 75 1.91 10.83 1.61
N PRO A 76 2.95 11.25 2.35
CA PRO A 76 3.13 12.66 2.64
C PRO A 76 3.51 13.41 1.36
N ASP A 77 3.11 14.67 1.27
CA ASP A 77 3.63 15.56 0.25
C ASP A 77 5.04 16.04 0.66
N GLU A 78 5.98 16.05 -0.27
CA GLU A 78 7.36 16.43 -0.01
C GLU A 78 7.50 17.94 0.27
N CYS A 79 6.62 18.76 -0.32
CA CYS A 79 6.60 20.21 -0.13
C CYS A 79 5.84 20.64 1.12
N GLU A 80 4.89 19.80 1.61
CA GLU A 80 4.10 20.05 2.80
C GLU A 80 4.19 18.85 3.77
N PRO A 81 5.32 18.69 4.47
CA PRO A 81 5.58 17.52 5.30
C PRO A 81 4.59 17.37 6.46
N GLY A 82 4.56 16.19 7.06
CA GLY A 82 3.72 15.88 8.22
C GLY A 82 2.27 15.59 7.89
N PHE A 83 1.91 15.35 6.60
CA PHE A 83 0.55 15.07 6.15
C PHE A 83 -0.44 16.25 6.24
N ARG A 84 0.07 17.47 6.19
CA ARG A 84 -0.78 18.63 5.95
C ARG A 84 -1.43 18.56 4.58
N HIS A 85 -0.65 18.17 3.58
CA HIS A 85 -1.11 17.72 2.29
C HIS A 85 -0.80 16.23 2.14
N ILE A 86 -1.82 15.45 1.77
CA ILE A 86 -1.76 13.99 1.62
C ILE A 86 -1.83 13.67 0.12
N ARG A 87 -0.86 12.95 -0.39
CA ARG A 87 -0.95 12.39 -1.74
C ARG A 87 -1.54 10.99 -1.65
N LEU A 88 -2.66 10.77 -2.36
CA LEU A 88 -3.36 9.51 -2.39
C LEU A 88 -3.18 8.85 -3.76
N THR A 89 -2.47 7.72 -3.79
CA THR A 89 -2.19 6.94 -5.00
C THR A 89 -2.40 5.45 -4.74
N PRO A 90 -3.63 5.01 -4.39
CA PRO A 90 -3.90 3.63 -4.03
C PRO A 90 -3.78 2.71 -5.25
N TYR A 91 -3.28 1.50 -5.02
CA TYR A 91 -3.28 0.42 -5.99
C TYR A 91 -4.32 -0.64 -5.63
N PHE A 92 -5.06 -1.10 -6.62
CA PHE A 92 -6.15 -2.07 -6.45
C PHE A 92 -5.85 -3.37 -7.20
N PRO A 93 -5.15 -4.36 -6.57
CA PRO A 93 -4.91 -5.66 -7.19
C PRO A 93 -6.22 -6.34 -7.60
N ALA A 94 -6.24 -7.00 -8.75
CA ALA A 94 -7.46 -7.68 -9.20
C ALA A 94 -7.86 -8.87 -8.32
N SER A 95 -6.87 -9.49 -7.68
CA SER A 95 -7.04 -10.66 -6.79
C SER A 95 -7.38 -10.31 -5.35
N LEU A 96 -7.37 -9.02 -4.96
CA LEU A 96 -7.72 -8.58 -3.62
C LEU A 96 -9.11 -7.90 -3.62
N SER A 97 -10.02 -8.38 -2.78
CA SER A 97 -11.39 -7.87 -2.73
C SER A 97 -11.56 -6.64 -1.84
N SER A 98 -10.68 -6.42 -0.87
CA SER A 98 -10.74 -5.28 0.03
C SER A 98 -9.42 -5.01 0.71
N PHE A 99 -9.21 -3.78 1.13
CA PHE A 99 -8.09 -3.36 1.94
C PHE A 99 -8.47 -2.15 2.80
N SER A 100 -7.84 -2.01 3.95
CA SER A 100 -7.99 -0.84 4.81
C SER A 100 -6.68 -0.56 5.53
N ALA A 101 -6.27 0.70 5.53
CA ALA A 101 -5.14 1.19 6.28
C ALA A 101 -5.49 2.48 7.01
N SER A 102 -4.88 2.69 8.18
CA SER A 102 -4.97 3.95 8.90
C SER A 102 -3.60 4.40 9.38
N HIS A 103 -3.35 5.70 9.30
CA HIS A 103 -2.12 6.32 9.75
C HIS A 103 -2.44 7.51 10.65
N THR A 104 -1.80 7.58 11.82
CA THR A 104 -1.95 8.71 12.73
C THR A 104 -0.90 9.76 12.41
N SER A 105 -1.34 10.88 11.88
CA SER A 105 -0.50 12.05 11.59
C SER A 105 -0.58 13.07 12.73
N PRO A 106 0.29 14.11 12.74
CA PRO A 106 0.16 15.24 13.67
C PRO A 106 -1.19 15.98 13.59
N TYR A 107 -1.90 15.88 12.46
CA TYR A 107 -3.21 16.50 12.24
C TYR A 107 -4.38 15.59 12.57
N GLY A 108 -4.13 14.32 12.89
CA GLY A 108 -5.14 13.31 13.21
C GLY A 108 -5.04 12.08 12.33
N GLN A 109 -6.04 11.22 12.44
CA GLN A 109 -6.07 9.94 11.75
C GLN A 109 -6.45 10.10 10.27
N ILE A 110 -5.63 9.55 9.41
CA ILE A 110 -5.89 9.34 7.99
C ILE A 110 -6.38 7.89 7.84
N MET A 111 -7.52 7.68 7.18
CA MET A 111 -7.98 6.34 6.80
C MET A 111 -8.06 6.25 5.28
N SER A 112 -7.61 5.14 4.73
CA SER A 112 -7.76 4.77 3.32
C SER A 112 -8.27 3.35 3.26
N SER A 113 -9.43 3.14 2.66
CA SER A 113 -10.04 1.82 2.54
C SER A 113 -10.76 1.66 1.21
N TRP A 114 -10.80 0.44 0.71
CA TRP A 114 -11.50 0.15 -0.52
C TRP A 114 -12.04 -1.28 -0.57
N THR A 115 -13.08 -1.44 -1.36
CA THR A 115 -13.64 -2.75 -1.73
C THR A 115 -13.73 -2.85 -3.25
N SER A 116 -13.40 -4.02 -3.78
CA SER A 116 -13.40 -4.31 -5.22
C SER A 116 -14.37 -5.46 -5.53
N LYS A 117 -15.29 -5.22 -6.47
CA LYS A 117 -16.20 -6.25 -6.98
C LYS A 117 -16.24 -6.21 -8.50
N GLY A 118 -15.58 -7.17 -9.13
CA GLY A 118 -15.42 -7.17 -10.58
C GLY A 118 -14.67 -5.94 -11.08
N ARG A 119 -15.36 -5.07 -11.82
CA ARG A 119 -14.76 -3.83 -12.35
C ARG A 119 -14.96 -2.61 -11.46
N LEU A 120 -15.77 -2.74 -10.43
CA LEU A 120 -16.13 -1.64 -9.54
C LEU A 120 -15.23 -1.64 -8.30
N VAL A 121 -14.66 -0.49 -7.98
CA VAL A 121 -13.94 -0.22 -6.74
C VAL A 121 -14.63 0.93 -6.02
N ASN A 122 -15.05 0.67 -4.79
CA ASN A 122 -15.54 1.70 -3.87
C ASN A 122 -14.40 2.10 -2.95
N TYR A 123 -13.87 3.29 -3.15
CA TYR A 123 -12.79 3.86 -2.35
C TYR A 123 -13.34 4.85 -1.32
N THR A 124 -12.96 4.69 -0.08
CA THR A 124 -13.33 5.58 1.02
C THR A 124 -12.06 6.09 1.70
N VAL A 125 -11.95 7.40 1.85
CA VAL A 125 -10.85 8.06 2.54
C VAL A 125 -11.37 9.04 3.58
N SER A 126 -10.72 9.08 4.75
CA SER A 126 -10.95 10.08 5.80
C SER A 126 -9.70 10.95 5.92
N ILE A 127 -9.90 12.26 5.77
CA ILE A 127 -8.85 13.28 5.82
C ILE A 127 -9.07 14.09 7.09
N PRO A 128 -8.07 14.17 7.99
CA PRO A 128 -8.21 14.88 9.24
C PRO A 128 -8.41 16.39 9.06
N ALA A 129 -8.92 17.06 10.09
CA ALA A 129 -9.07 18.50 10.11
C ALA A 129 -7.72 19.20 9.87
N ASN A 130 -7.74 20.34 9.19
CA ASN A 130 -6.55 21.12 8.78
C ASN A 130 -5.58 20.39 7.82
N SER A 131 -6.03 19.30 7.23
CA SER A 131 -5.34 18.63 6.12
C SER A 131 -6.20 18.66 4.86
N ARG A 132 -5.54 18.44 3.73
CA ARG A 132 -6.17 18.21 2.42
C ARG A 132 -5.49 17.04 1.73
N ALA A 133 -6.09 16.52 0.71
CA ALA A 133 -5.46 15.48 -0.09
C ALA A 133 -5.67 15.69 -1.58
N THR A 134 -4.73 15.20 -2.37
CA THR A 134 -4.87 15.05 -3.82
C THR A 134 -4.88 13.56 -4.14
N LEU A 135 -6.00 13.06 -4.64
CA LEU A 135 -6.14 11.69 -5.13
C LEU A 135 -5.77 11.64 -6.61
N THR A 136 -4.75 10.87 -6.94
CA THR A 136 -4.45 10.51 -8.32
C THR A 136 -5.30 9.31 -8.72
N ILE A 137 -6.10 9.44 -9.78
CA ILE A 137 -6.88 8.33 -10.33
C ILE A 137 -5.89 7.32 -10.90
N PRO A 138 -5.86 6.07 -10.43
CA PRO A 138 -4.90 5.07 -10.92
C PRO A 138 -5.12 4.77 -12.41
N ASP A 139 -4.03 4.47 -13.12
CA ASP A 139 -4.07 4.04 -14.52
C ASP A 139 -5.02 2.84 -14.70
N GLY A 140 -5.80 2.88 -15.78
CA GLY A 140 -6.81 1.86 -16.05
C GLY A 140 -8.11 2.01 -15.26
N PHE A 141 -8.31 3.13 -14.57
CA PHE A 141 -9.57 3.47 -13.89
C PHE A 141 -10.17 4.77 -14.40
N ILE A 142 -11.48 4.88 -14.28
CA ILE A 142 -12.25 6.11 -14.50
C ILE A 142 -13.09 6.43 -13.28
N VAL A 143 -13.19 7.73 -12.99
CA VAL A 143 -14.12 8.31 -12.02
C VAL A 143 -15.04 9.25 -12.77
N LYS A 144 -16.37 9.10 -12.61
CA LYS A 144 -17.33 9.93 -13.32
C LYS A 144 -17.14 11.42 -13.00
N GLY A 145 -16.93 12.23 -14.03
CA GLY A 145 -16.77 13.67 -13.90
C GLY A 145 -15.38 14.14 -13.47
N HIS A 146 -14.38 13.23 -13.41
CA HIS A 146 -13.02 13.58 -13.04
C HIS A 146 -12.00 12.93 -13.97
N GLU A 147 -10.91 13.64 -14.22
CA GLU A 147 -9.75 13.17 -14.97
C GLU A 147 -8.47 13.46 -14.19
N GLY A 148 -7.54 12.52 -14.20
CA GLY A 148 -6.20 12.65 -13.60
C GLY A 148 -6.22 12.72 -12.09
N THR A 149 -6.57 13.86 -11.50
CA THR A 149 -6.52 14.09 -10.05
C THR A 149 -7.82 14.66 -9.50
N ILE A 150 -8.06 14.41 -8.21
CA ILE A 150 -9.20 14.94 -7.46
C ILE A 150 -8.69 15.58 -6.18
N GLU A 151 -9.00 16.88 -5.99
CA GLU A 151 -8.71 17.57 -4.74
C GLU A 151 -9.77 17.27 -3.70
N LEU A 152 -9.35 16.86 -2.52
CA LEU A 152 -10.20 16.43 -1.42
C LEU A 152 -9.91 17.27 -0.17
N PRO A 153 -10.86 18.08 0.31
CA PRO A 153 -10.74 18.77 1.59
C PRO A 153 -10.81 17.80 2.77
N SER A 154 -10.64 18.32 3.98
CA SER A 154 -10.88 17.53 5.21
C SER A 154 -12.28 16.93 5.23
N GLY A 155 -12.41 15.72 5.79
CA GLY A 155 -13.68 14.99 5.86
C GLY A 155 -13.61 13.58 5.30
N VAL A 156 -14.78 12.95 5.16
CA VAL A 156 -14.90 11.59 4.64
C VAL A 156 -15.41 11.64 3.19
N HIS A 157 -14.64 11.07 2.28
CA HIS A 157 -14.96 11.02 0.86
C HIS A 157 -15.19 9.59 0.42
N ARG A 158 -16.20 9.38 -0.41
CA ARG A 158 -16.53 8.08 -1.05
C ARG A 158 -16.52 8.25 -2.55
N ILE A 159 -15.67 7.50 -3.21
CA ILE A 159 -15.36 7.64 -4.63
C ILE A 159 -15.55 6.28 -5.29
N GLU A 160 -16.45 6.22 -6.24
CA GLU A 160 -16.64 5.05 -7.11
C GLU A 160 -15.66 5.13 -8.28
N MET A 161 -14.83 4.11 -8.43
CA MET A 161 -13.89 3.97 -9.54
C MET A 161 -14.25 2.73 -10.36
N ARG A 162 -14.10 2.81 -11.67
CA ARG A 162 -14.41 1.70 -12.56
C ARG A 162 -13.24 1.36 -13.46
N ARG A 163 -12.83 0.08 -13.46
CA ARG A 163 -11.77 -0.41 -14.35
C ARG A 163 -12.19 -0.28 -15.81
N ILE A 164 -11.31 0.25 -16.65
CA ILE A 164 -11.46 0.31 -18.11
C ILE A 164 -11.42 -1.14 -18.66
N LYS A 165 -12.17 -1.44 -19.70
CA LYS A 165 -12.00 -2.68 -20.46
C LYS A 165 -10.73 -2.57 -21.30
N ASN A 166 -9.79 -3.45 -21.07
CA ASN A 166 -8.78 -3.76 -22.09
C ASN A 166 -9.42 -4.57 -23.21
#